data_3bb69aa9eb767b6979d4589396afc195
#
_entry.id   3bb69aa9eb767b6979d4589396afc195
#
_cell.length_a   1.000
_cell.length_b   1.000
_cell.length_c   1.000
_cell.angle_alpha   90.00
_cell.angle_beta   90.00
_cell.angle_gamma   90.00
#
_symmetry.space_group_name_H-M   'P 1'
#
loop_
_entity.id
_entity.type
_entity.pdbx_description
1 polymer ?
#
loop_
_entity_poly.entity_id
_entity_poly.type
_entity_poly.pdbx_seq_one_letter_code
_entity_poly.pdbx_strand_id
1 'polypeptide(L)'
;MLRKLLFFLTFFITGVTLSAQKNVKSVFVSGEEGHKSYRIPAIIALPNGHLLAFAEGRVNHAGDFGDVNIVLKISKDKGATWSKLQTVVDYDKLQAGNPAPVVDLTDPEYPKGRIFLFYNTGNNHEGEVRKGNGYREVWYKTSVDGGNTWSDEVNITTQVHRPYQPQINPAYNFKEDWRSYANTPGHAMQFESGKYKGRIFVAANHSEGNPKPQFTDYFAHGFYTDDHGKTFHLSQTVNIPGSNESTAAPLADDR
;
A
#
# COMPACT_ATOMS: atom_id res chain seq x y z
N MET A 1 42.19 64.62 -32.27
CA MET A 1 41.81 64.07 -30.95
C MET A 1 40.36 63.62 -30.98
N LEU A 2 40.12 62.33 -31.15
CA LEU A 2 38.76 61.76 -31.25
C LEU A 2 38.43 61.09 -29.90
N ARG A 3 37.51 61.68 -29.13
CA ARG A 3 37.01 61.05 -27.87
C ARG A 3 35.97 59.99 -28.24
N LYS A 4 36.27 58.73 -27.97
CA LYS A 4 35.32 57.63 -28.02
C LYS A 4 34.43 57.66 -26.79
N LEU A 5 33.12 57.86 -26.99
CA LEU A 5 32.12 57.76 -25.95
C LEU A 5 31.68 56.31 -25.87
N LEU A 6 31.96 55.65 -24.72
CA LEU A 6 31.53 54.27 -24.45
C LEU A 6 30.17 54.33 -23.75
N PHE A 7 29.11 53.86 -24.45
CA PHE A 7 27.80 53.67 -23.81
C PHE A 7 27.75 52.31 -23.12
N PHE A 8 27.65 52.32 -21.79
CA PHE A 8 27.32 51.13 -21.00
C PHE A 8 25.79 50.93 -20.98
N LEU A 9 25.32 49.91 -21.67
CA LEU A 9 23.90 49.47 -21.63
C LEU A 9 23.74 48.49 -20.46
N THR A 10 23.20 48.97 -19.31
CA THR A 10 22.88 48.12 -18.14
C THR A 10 21.55 47.44 -18.38
N PHE A 11 21.58 46.12 -18.67
CA PHE A 11 20.39 45.30 -18.72
C PHE A 11 19.93 45.00 -17.31
N PHE A 12 18.81 45.59 -16.89
CA PHE A 12 18.10 45.17 -15.67
C PHE A 12 17.27 43.91 -16.00
N ILE A 13 17.74 42.74 -15.60
CA ILE A 13 16.94 41.51 -15.61
C ILE A 13 16.07 41.54 -14.36
N THR A 14 14.82 41.96 -14.48
CA THR A 14 13.82 41.75 -13.44
C THR A 14 13.43 40.27 -13.44
N GLY A 15 14.01 39.51 -12.52
CA GLY A 15 13.61 38.13 -12.27
C GLY A 15 12.19 38.09 -11.73
N VAL A 16 11.22 37.71 -12.56
CA VAL A 16 9.86 37.37 -12.12
C VAL A 16 9.96 36.01 -11.45
N THR A 17 10.02 35.98 -10.14
CA THR A 17 9.82 34.74 -9.37
C THR A 17 8.34 34.35 -9.48
N LEU A 18 7.99 33.46 -10.42
CA LEU A 18 6.71 32.76 -10.41
C LEU A 18 6.70 31.83 -9.19
N SER A 19 6.17 32.30 -8.07
CA SER A 19 5.76 31.45 -6.98
C SER A 19 4.53 30.65 -7.44
N ALA A 20 4.73 29.43 -7.89
CA ALA A 20 3.64 28.50 -8.12
C ALA A 20 3.06 28.15 -6.74
N GLN A 21 2.00 28.85 -6.36
CA GLN A 21 1.22 28.52 -5.17
C GLN A 21 0.57 27.16 -5.46
N LYS A 22 1.19 26.09 -4.97
CA LYS A 22 0.61 24.75 -5.03
C LYS A 22 -0.66 24.76 -4.21
N ASN A 23 -1.81 24.71 -4.86
CA ASN A 23 -3.09 24.41 -4.21
C ASN A 23 -3.07 22.96 -3.75
N VAL A 24 -2.49 22.71 -2.59
CA VAL A 24 -2.51 21.40 -1.94
C VAL A 24 -3.87 21.24 -1.28
N LYS A 25 -4.58 20.17 -1.64
CA LYS A 25 -5.86 19.78 -1.02
C LYS A 25 -5.63 18.54 -0.17
N SER A 26 -6.06 18.59 1.09
CA SER A 26 -6.09 17.39 1.94
C SER A 26 -7.20 16.47 1.49
N VAL A 27 -6.90 15.19 1.28
CA VAL A 27 -7.90 14.16 0.97
C VAL A 27 -8.52 13.62 2.25
N PHE A 28 -7.68 13.35 3.25
CA PHE A 28 -8.08 12.91 4.58
C PHE A 28 -7.62 13.93 5.61
N VAL A 29 -8.51 14.29 6.54
CA VAL A 29 -8.22 15.28 7.60
C VAL A 29 -8.42 14.61 8.96
N SER A 30 -7.36 14.54 9.76
CA SER A 30 -7.42 13.95 11.10
C SER A 30 -8.46 14.67 11.98
N GLY A 31 -9.27 13.89 12.69
CA GLY A 31 -10.38 14.37 13.51
C GLY A 31 -11.70 14.50 12.77
N GLU A 32 -11.76 14.24 11.47
CA GLU A 32 -12.97 14.30 10.67
C GLU A 32 -13.46 12.89 10.28
N GLU A 33 -14.70 12.80 9.82
CA GLU A 33 -15.36 11.62 9.27
C GLU A 33 -15.23 10.36 10.17
N GLY A 34 -15.25 10.55 11.50
CA GLY A 34 -15.24 9.45 12.48
C GLY A 34 -13.87 8.89 12.86
N HIS A 35 -12.79 9.44 12.32
CA HIS A 35 -11.44 8.93 12.59
C HIS A 35 -10.56 10.00 13.24
N LYS A 36 -9.89 9.62 14.32
CA LYS A 36 -8.96 10.50 15.05
C LYS A 36 -7.72 10.83 14.21
N SER A 37 -7.29 9.90 13.36
CA SER A 37 -6.09 10.07 12.54
C SER A 37 -6.21 9.25 11.25
N TYR A 38 -5.51 9.68 10.20
CA TYR A 38 -5.32 8.93 8.97
C TYR A 38 -3.84 8.73 8.73
N ARG A 39 -3.45 7.49 8.39
CA ARG A 39 -2.05 7.14 8.09
C ARG A 39 -2.00 6.12 6.94
N ILE A 40 -0.79 5.78 6.50
CA ILE A 40 -0.53 4.76 5.47
C ILE A 40 -1.36 5.03 4.21
N PRO A 41 -1.19 6.19 3.57
CA PRO A 41 -1.96 6.52 2.36
C PRO A 41 -1.52 5.68 1.17
N ALA A 42 -2.48 5.34 0.32
CA ALA A 42 -2.26 4.71 -0.97
C ALA A 42 -3.13 5.38 -2.02
N ILE A 43 -2.65 5.50 -3.25
CA ILE A 43 -3.42 6.08 -4.36
C ILE A 43 -3.17 5.31 -5.63
N ILE A 44 -4.26 5.02 -6.37
CA ILE A 44 -4.19 4.45 -7.71
C ILE A 44 -5.03 5.26 -8.68
N ALA A 45 -4.66 5.24 -9.95
CA ALA A 45 -5.45 5.77 -11.05
C ALA A 45 -6.11 4.64 -11.85
N LEU A 46 -7.38 4.81 -12.18
CA LEU A 46 -8.10 3.90 -13.06
C LEU A 46 -7.93 4.33 -14.53
N PRO A 47 -8.13 3.41 -15.51
CA PRO A 47 -8.03 3.74 -16.94
C PRO A 47 -8.97 4.87 -17.41
N ASN A 48 -10.09 5.08 -16.72
CA ASN A 48 -11.03 6.18 -17.00
C ASN A 48 -10.60 7.53 -16.40
N GLY A 49 -9.43 7.59 -15.76
CA GLY A 49 -8.88 8.79 -15.12
C GLY A 49 -9.42 9.09 -13.72
N HIS A 50 -10.26 8.24 -13.17
CA HIS A 50 -10.65 8.35 -11.75
C HIS A 50 -9.47 8.01 -10.83
N LEU A 51 -9.40 8.65 -9.67
CA LEU A 51 -8.41 8.37 -8.64
C LEU A 51 -9.11 7.73 -7.43
N LEU A 52 -8.48 6.71 -6.88
CA LEU A 52 -8.89 6.06 -5.65
C LEU A 52 -7.79 6.30 -4.60
N ALA A 53 -8.14 7.02 -3.53
CA ALA A 53 -7.25 7.26 -2.40
C ALA A 53 -7.69 6.43 -1.21
N PHE A 54 -6.80 5.59 -0.73
CA PHE A 54 -6.99 4.75 0.46
C PHE A 54 -6.16 5.29 1.62
N ALA A 55 -6.56 4.98 2.84
CA ALA A 55 -5.77 5.20 4.04
C ALA A 55 -6.20 4.24 5.14
N GLU A 56 -5.37 4.10 6.17
CA GLU A 56 -5.82 3.63 7.47
C GLU A 56 -6.58 4.75 8.17
N GLY A 57 -7.87 4.54 8.42
CA GLY A 57 -8.69 5.37 9.28
C GLY A 57 -8.60 4.85 10.72
N ARG A 58 -7.90 5.56 11.59
CA ARG A 58 -7.67 5.19 12.99
C ARG A 58 -8.68 5.87 13.88
N VAL A 59 -9.59 5.10 14.47
CA VAL A 59 -10.79 5.63 15.15
C VAL A 59 -10.43 6.37 16.44
N ASN A 60 -9.60 5.77 17.30
CA ASN A 60 -9.41 6.25 18.66
C ASN A 60 -8.14 7.07 18.90
N HIS A 61 -7.05 6.77 18.18
CA HIS A 61 -5.74 7.41 18.33
C HIS A 61 -4.87 7.17 17.10
N ALA A 62 -3.69 7.81 17.04
CA ALA A 62 -2.76 7.69 15.92
C ALA A 62 -1.80 6.48 15.99
N GLY A 63 -1.93 5.61 16.99
CA GLY A 63 -1.11 4.40 17.18
C GLY A 63 -1.38 3.33 16.11
N ASP A 64 -0.41 2.45 15.90
CA ASP A 64 -0.43 1.46 14.81
C ASP A 64 -1.33 0.24 15.07
N PHE A 65 -1.90 0.11 16.25
CA PHE A 65 -2.84 -0.96 16.61
C PHE A 65 -4.03 -0.40 17.39
N GLY A 66 -5.21 -0.97 17.15
CA GLY A 66 -6.48 -0.62 17.75
C GLY A 66 -7.59 -0.77 16.72
N ASP A 67 -8.66 -0.02 16.87
CA ASP A 67 -9.74 0.12 15.90
C ASP A 67 -9.23 0.90 14.69
N VAL A 68 -8.75 0.16 13.69
CA VAL A 68 -8.15 0.69 12.46
C VAL A 68 -8.84 0.08 11.25
N ASN A 69 -9.46 0.94 10.46
CA ASN A 69 -10.20 0.59 9.27
C ASN A 69 -9.43 0.96 8.00
N ILE A 70 -9.71 0.28 6.89
CA ILE A 70 -9.27 0.76 5.58
C ILE A 70 -10.40 1.58 4.96
N VAL A 71 -10.10 2.82 4.68
CA VAL A 71 -11.04 3.79 4.13
C VAL A 71 -10.64 4.23 2.72
N LEU A 72 -11.63 4.67 1.96
CA LEU A 72 -11.50 5.06 0.56
C LEU A 72 -12.22 6.39 0.29
N LYS A 73 -11.60 7.24 -0.52
CA LYS A 73 -12.26 8.34 -1.24
C LYS A 73 -11.98 8.24 -2.73
N ILE A 74 -12.99 8.56 -3.54
CA ILE A 74 -12.92 8.49 -5.01
C ILE A 74 -12.99 9.91 -5.58
N SER A 75 -12.08 10.22 -6.49
CA SER A 75 -12.16 11.43 -7.32
C SER A 75 -12.47 11.05 -8.76
N LYS A 76 -13.46 11.73 -9.36
CA LYS A 76 -13.85 11.56 -10.76
C LYS A 76 -13.35 12.69 -11.66
N ASP A 77 -12.62 13.65 -11.10
CA ASP A 77 -12.17 14.89 -11.72
C ASP A 77 -10.67 15.15 -11.49
N LYS A 78 -9.88 14.09 -11.51
CA LYS A 78 -8.40 14.11 -11.38
C LYS A 78 -7.91 14.77 -10.08
N GLY A 79 -8.65 14.57 -8.98
CA GLY A 79 -8.29 15.06 -7.66
C GLY A 79 -8.82 16.45 -7.33
N ALA A 80 -9.63 17.06 -8.21
CA ALA A 80 -10.22 18.37 -7.92
C ALA A 80 -11.27 18.28 -6.79
N THR A 81 -12.08 17.23 -6.78
CA THR A 81 -13.02 16.91 -5.68
C THR A 81 -12.95 15.43 -5.31
N TRP A 82 -13.38 15.10 -4.11
CA TRP A 82 -13.39 13.76 -3.56
C TRP A 82 -14.77 13.39 -3.02
N SER A 83 -15.12 12.11 -3.11
CA SER A 83 -16.36 11.58 -2.55
C SER A 83 -16.37 11.68 -1.02
N LYS A 84 -17.52 11.40 -0.41
CA LYS A 84 -17.58 11.04 1.00
C LYS A 84 -16.70 9.83 1.25
N LEU A 85 -16.21 9.72 2.49
CA LEU A 85 -15.42 8.57 2.93
C LEU A 85 -16.28 7.31 2.90
N GLN A 86 -15.68 6.22 2.41
CA GLN A 86 -16.24 4.87 2.44
C GLN A 86 -15.32 3.99 3.27
N THR A 87 -15.85 3.24 4.22
CA THR A 87 -15.12 2.16 4.90
C THR A 87 -15.17 0.93 4.01
N VAL A 88 -14.00 0.46 3.58
CA VAL A 88 -13.86 -0.74 2.71
C VAL A 88 -13.62 -1.99 3.54
N VAL A 89 -12.82 -1.86 4.60
CA VAL A 89 -12.55 -2.95 5.56
C VAL A 89 -12.72 -2.40 6.95
N ASP A 90 -13.53 -3.08 7.74
CA ASP A 90 -13.76 -2.85 9.15
C ASP A 90 -13.55 -4.17 9.89
N TYR A 91 -12.72 -4.18 10.90
CA TYR A 91 -12.42 -5.36 11.70
C TYR A 91 -12.77 -5.12 13.18
N ASP A 92 -13.86 -4.41 13.42
CA ASP A 92 -14.35 -3.97 14.73
C ASP A 92 -13.27 -3.17 15.50
N LYS A 93 -12.83 -3.69 16.63
CA LYS A 93 -11.80 -3.05 17.49
C LYS A 93 -10.37 -3.48 17.14
N LEU A 94 -10.19 -4.25 16.07
CA LEU A 94 -8.91 -4.78 15.63
C LEU A 94 -8.36 -4.00 14.45
N GLN A 95 -7.15 -4.31 14.06
CA GLN A 95 -6.46 -3.64 12.97
C GLN A 95 -6.78 -4.30 11.63
N ALA A 96 -7.26 -3.50 10.66
CA ALA A 96 -7.08 -3.73 9.25
C ALA A 96 -6.17 -2.63 8.68
N GLY A 97 -5.04 -2.99 8.10
CA GLY A 97 -4.01 -1.99 7.75
C GLY A 97 -3.22 -2.32 6.51
N ASN A 98 -2.30 -1.41 6.18
CA ASN A 98 -1.38 -1.51 5.06
C ASN A 98 -2.08 -1.76 3.71
N PRO A 99 -2.99 -0.85 3.27
CA PRO A 99 -3.67 -1.00 2.00
C PRO A 99 -2.66 -0.97 0.85
N ALA A 100 -2.68 -2.01 0.01
CA ALA A 100 -1.87 -2.14 -1.19
C ALA A 100 -2.78 -2.37 -2.41
N PRO A 101 -3.40 -1.31 -2.94
CA PRO A 101 -4.28 -1.41 -4.10
C PRO A 101 -3.50 -1.57 -5.41
N VAL A 102 -4.11 -2.25 -6.38
CA VAL A 102 -3.65 -2.35 -7.78
C VAL A 102 -4.81 -2.62 -8.71
N VAL A 103 -4.70 -2.19 -9.96
CA VAL A 103 -5.68 -2.53 -11.01
C VAL A 103 -5.10 -3.66 -11.86
N ASP A 104 -5.82 -4.78 -11.97
CA ASP A 104 -5.56 -5.80 -12.97
C ASP A 104 -6.23 -5.39 -14.28
N LEU A 105 -5.41 -5.06 -15.27
CA LEU A 105 -5.84 -4.64 -16.61
C LEU A 105 -5.76 -5.77 -17.65
N THR A 106 -5.36 -6.96 -17.24
CA THR A 106 -5.09 -8.08 -18.15
C THR A 106 -6.04 -9.26 -17.97
N ASP A 107 -6.90 -9.23 -16.98
CA ASP A 107 -7.91 -10.27 -16.74
C ASP A 107 -8.97 -10.24 -17.85
N PRO A 108 -9.09 -11.32 -18.68
CA PRO A 108 -10.07 -11.36 -19.77
C PRO A 108 -11.52 -11.38 -19.29
N GLU A 109 -11.78 -11.80 -18.05
CA GLU A 109 -13.12 -11.78 -17.45
C GLU A 109 -13.55 -10.35 -17.06
N TYR A 110 -12.59 -9.44 -16.88
CA TYR A 110 -12.83 -8.06 -16.46
C TYR A 110 -12.15 -7.04 -17.39
N PRO A 111 -12.58 -6.90 -18.64
CA PRO A 111 -11.89 -6.08 -19.65
C PRO A 111 -11.85 -4.58 -19.33
N LYS A 112 -12.59 -4.11 -18.34
CA LYS A 112 -12.53 -2.74 -17.83
C LYS A 112 -11.55 -2.58 -16.67
N GLY A 113 -10.89 -3.67 -16.28
CA GLY A 113 -10.02 -3.78 -15.12
C GLY A 113 -10.77 -4.23 -13.86
N ARG A 114 -10.05 -4.95 -13.00
CA ARG A 114 -10.49 -5.34 -11.66
C ARG A 114 -9.50 -4.81 -10.64
N ILE A 115 -10.00 -4.09 -9.64
CA ILE A 115 -9.18 -3.57 -8.55
C ILE A 115 -8.98 -4.69 -7.53
N PHE A 116 -7.74 -4.93 -7.15
CA PHE A 116 -7.39 -5.68 -5.94
C PHE A 116 -7.01 -4.68 -4.86
N LEU A 117 -7.48 -4.91 -3.66
CA LEU A 117 -7.02 -4.26 -2.45
C LEU A 117 -6.46 -5.34 -1.53
N PHE A 118 -5.13 -5.46 -1.50
CA PHE A 118 -4.45 -6.30 -0.52
C PHE A 118 -4.29 -5.54 0.79
N TYR A 119 -4.41 -6.26 1.92
CA TYR A 119 -4.25 -5.69 3.25
C TYR A 119 -3.88 -6.78 4.26
N ASN A 120 -3.50 -6.38 5.45
CA ASN A 120 -3.29 -7.30 6.54
C ASN A 120 -4.18 -6.96 7.75
N THR A 121 -4.52 -7.98 8.52
CA THR A 121 -5.21 -7.82 9.79
C THR A 121 -4.30 -8.23 10.93
N GLY A 122 -4.62 -7.77 12.13
CA GLY A 122 -3.89 -8.14 13.33
C GLY A 122 -4.69 -7.95 14.61
N ASN A 123 -4.39 -8.77 15.59
CA ASN A 123 -5.10 -8.80 16.88
C ASN A 123 -4.29 -8.23 18.04
N ASN A 124 -3.07 -7.77 17.82
CA ASN A 124 -2.24 -7.17 18.85
C ASN A 124 -1.23 -6.17 18.28
N HIS A 125 -0.64 -5.36 19.15
CA HIS A 125 0.45 -4.45 18.80
C HIS A 125 1.66 -5.22 18.26
N GLU A 126 2.35 -4.64 17.28
CA GLU A 126 3.48 -5.28 16.59
C GLU A 126 4.53 -5.87 17.55
N GLY A 127 4.91 -5.12 18.59
CA GLY A 127 5.87 -5.58 19.58
C GLY A 127 5.44 -6.84 20.32
N GLU A 128 4.15 -7.07 20.50
CA GLU A 128 3.61 -8.30 21.10
C GLU A 128 3.49 -9.43 20.06
N VAL A 129 3.08 -9.10 18.83
CA VAL A 129 3.06 -10.08 17.73
C VAL A 129 4.45 -10.67 17.48
N ARG A 130 5.51 -9.86 17.48
CA ARG A 130 6.90 -10.32 17.37
C ARG A 130 7.32 -11.25 18.49
N LYS A 131 6.76 -11.11 19.69
CA LYS A 131 6.98 -12.03 20.83
C LYS A 131 6.16 -13.32 20.72
N GLY A 132 5.26 -13.44 19.75
CA GLY A 132 4.33 -14.55 19.60
C GLY A 132 2.99 -14.35 20.32
N ASN A 133 2.73 -13.15 20.88
CA ASN A 133 1.51 -12.82 21.61
C ASN A 133 0.42 -12.21 20.71
N GLY A 134 0.32 -12.67 19.49
CA GLY A 134 -0.66 -12.21 18.51
C GLY A 134 -0.34 -12.77 17.14
N TYR A 135 -1.14 -12.37 16.15
CA TYR A 135 -0.97 -12.83 14.78
C TYR A 135 -1.19 -11.70 13.78
N ARG A 136 -0.73 -11.95 12.55
CA ARG A 136 -1.05 -11.21 11.35
C ARG A 136 -1.62 -12.16 10.31
N GLU A 137 -2.63 -11.69 9.59
CA GLU A 137 -3.20 -12.40 8.44
C GLU A 137 -3.19 -11.50 7.22
N VAL A 138 -3.15 -12.12 6.05
CA VAL A 138 -3.09 -11.43 4.76
C VAL A 138 -4.36 -11.74 3.99
N TRP A 139 -5.00 -10.68 3.51
CA TRP A 139 -6.30 -10.72 2.87
C TRP A 139 -6.32 -9.87 1.61
N TYR A 140 -7.32 -10.10 0.77
CA TYR A 140 -7.69 -9.16 -0.28
C TYR A 140 -9.20 -9.08 -0.48
N LYS A 141 -9.63 -7.97 -1.07
CA LYS A 141 -10.98 -7.75 -1.66
C LYS A 141 -10.80 -7.26 -3.08
N THR A 142 -11.84 -7.42 -3.91
CA THR A 142 -11.84 -6.92 -5.28
C THR A 142 -13.04 -6.02 -5.55
N SER A 143 -12.86 -5.10 -6.51
CA SER A 143 -13.94 -4.26 -7.05
C SER A 143 -13.87 -4.24 -8.57
N VAL A 144 -15.03 -4.31 -9.22
CA VAL A 144 -15.17 -4.27 -10.69
C VAL A 144 -15.97 -3.05 -11.17
N ASP A 145 -16.37 -2.20 -10.25
CA ASP A 145 -17.20 -1.01 -10.50
C ASP A 145 -16.52 0.32 -10.10
N GLY A 146 -15.17 0.30 -10.09
CA GLY A 146 -14.37 1.47 -9.79
C GLY A 146 -14.31 1.82 -8.30
N GLY A 147 -14.46 0.84 -7.41
CA GLY A 147 -14.36 1.01 -5.96
C GLY A 147 -15.67 1.36 -5.27
N ASN A 148 -16.81 1.35 -5.99
CA ASN A 148 -18.10 1.66 -5.35
C ASN A 148 -18.61 0.49 -4.51
N THR A 149 -18.39 -0.75 -4.95
CA THR A 149 -18.69 -1.98 -4.18
C THR A 149 -17.49 -2.92 -4.18
N TRP A 150 -17.44 -3.80 -3.17
CA TRP A 150 -16.33 -4.71 -2.94
C TRP A 150 -16.84 -6.13 -2.70
N SER A 151 -16.06 -7.11 -3.13
CA SER A 151 -16.31 -8.52 -2.86
C SER A 151 -16.23 -8.85 -1.37
N ASP A 152 -16.63 -10.07 -1.00
CA ASP A 152 -16.20 -10.66 0.26
C ASP A 152 -14.66 -10.72 0.34
N GLU A 153 -14.13 -10.75 1.55
CA GLU A 153 -12.70 -10.91 1.81
C GLU A 153 -12.22 -12.33 1.54
N VAL A 154 -10.99 -12.44 1.03
CA VAL A 154 -10.32 -13.71 0.79
C VAL A 154 -9.03 -13.77 1.60
N ASN A 155 -8.93 -14.76 2.50
CA ASN A 155 -7.72 -15.03 3.27
C ASN A 155 -6.68 -15.77 2.41
N ILE A 156 -5.51 -15.18 2.26
CA ILE A 156 -4.39 -15.76 1.51
C ILE A 156 -3.16 -16.04 2.41
N THR A 157 -3.32 -15.96 3.71
CA THR A 157 -2.23 -16.07 4.69
C THR A 157 -1.36 -17.29 4.45
N THR A 158 -1.93 -18.47 4.26
CA THR A 158 -1.16 -19.71 4.06
C THR A 158 -0.36 -19.74 2.74
N GLN A 159 -0.69 -18.88 1.79
CA GLN A 159 0.04 -18.79 0.52
C GLN A 159 1.22 -17.81 0.60
N VAL A 160 1.07 -16.72 1.37
CA VAL A 160 1.99 -15.58 1.32
C VAL A 160 2.67 -15.23 2.65
N HIS A 161 2.30 -15.91 3.73
CA HIS A 161 2.88 -15.78 5.07
C HIS A 161 3.25 -17.17 5.62
N ARG A 162 4.16 -17.23 6.62
CA ARG A 162 4.68 -18.50 7.15
C ARG A 162 4.64 -18.53 8.69
N PRO A 163 3.45 -18.31 9.32
CA PRO A 163 3.35 -18.30 10.77
C PRO A 163 3.46 -19.69 11.40
N TYR A 164 4.00 -19.76 12.61
CA TYR A 164 3.95 -20.95 13.44
C TYR A 164 3.01 -20.72 14.61
N GLN A 165 1.71 -20.87 14.39
CA GLN A 165 0.64 -20.62 15.36
C GLN A 165 -0.53 -21.61 15.17
N PRO A 166 -0.27 -22.95 15.27
CA PRO A 166 -1.30 -23.97 15.01
C PRO A 166 -2.45 -23.94 16.03
N GLN A 167 -2.25 -23.31 17.19
CA GLN A 167 -3.28 -23.08 18.20
C GLN A 167 -4.35 -22.05 17.77
N ILE A 168 -4.00 -21.16 16.85
CA ILE A 168 -4.93 -20.16 16.27
C ILE A 168 -5.64 -20.75 15.06
N ASN A 169 -4.85 -21.34 14.16
CA ASN A 169 -5.34 -22.03 12.97
C ASN A 169 -4.42 -23.23 12.69
N PRO A 170 -4.93 -24.48 12.62
CA PRO A 170 -4.09 -25.64 12.33
C PRO A 170 -3.27 -25.53 11.03
N ALA A 171 -3.71 -24.72 10.07
CA ALA A 171 -2.97 -24.44 8.83
C ALA A 171 -1.75 -23.52 9.04
N TYR A 172 -1.63 -22.82 10.17
CA TYR A 172 -0.49 -21.94 10.51
C TYR A 172 0.60 -22.75 11.20
N ASN A 173 1.17 -23.71 10.49
CA ASN A 173 2.16 -24.66 11.00
C ASN A 173 3.42 -24.64 10.14
N PHE A 174 4.01 -23.46 9.95
CA PHE A 174 5.21 -23.25 9.14
C PHE A 174 6.44 -23.13 10.02
N LYS A 175 7.51 -23.87 9.67
CA LYS A 175 8.76 -23.92 10.44
C LYS A 175 9.51 -22.60 10.46
N GLU A 176 9.24 -21.73 9.50
CA GLU A 176 9.84 -20.41 9.34
C GLU A 176 9.49 -19.47 10.48
N ASP A 177 8.37 -19.71 11.19
CA ASP A 177 7.91 -18.92 12.34
C ASP A 177 7.91 -17.41 12.05
N TRP A 178 7.32 -17.02 10.91
CA TRP A 178 7.09 -15.61 10.62
C TRP A 178 6.00 -15.07 11.54
N ARG A 179 6.27 -13.96 12.23
CA ARG A 179 5.38 -13.42 13.26
C ARG A 179 4.71 -12.13 12.88
N SER A 180 5.46 -11.03 12.80
CA SER A 180 4.92 -9.79 12.22
C SER A 180 4.88 -9.90 10.69
N TYR A 181 3.93 -9.20 10.10
CA TYR A 181 3.77 -9.16 8.65
C TYR A 181 3.11 -7.83 8.27
N ALA A 182 3.57 -7.23 7.20
CA ALA A 182 2.91 -6.09 6.57
C ALA A 182 3.09 -6.13 5.05
N ASN A 183 2.03 -5.79 4.33
CA ASN A 183 2.15 -5.42 2.93
C ASN A 183 2.91 -4.10 2.81
N THR A 184 3.47 -3.84 1.65
CA THR A 184 4.07 -2.53 1.35
C THR A 184 3.03 -1.42 1.55
N PRO A 185 3.39 -0.32 2.19
CA PRO A 185 2.51 0.84 2.16
C PRO A 185 2.53 1.50 0.79
N GLY A 186 1.35 1.87 0.28
CA GLY A 186 1.21 2.72 -0.91
C GLY A 186 0.51 2.04 -2.10
N HIS A 187 1.03 0.98 -2.67
CA HIS A 187 0.41 0.25 -3.78
C HIS A 187 1.10 -1.08 -4.06
N ALA A 188 0.36 -2.02 -4.65
CA ALA A 188 0.93 -3.13 -5.41
C ALA A 188 1.11 -2.71 -6.88
N MET A 189 1.74 -3.54 -7.70
CA MET A 189 1.99 -3.22 -9.11
C MET A 189 1.56 -4.37 -10.03
N GLN A 190 1.20 -4.03 -11.27
CA GLN A 190 1.06 -5.00 -12.33
C GLN A 190 2.16 -4.80 -13.38
N PHE A 191 2.76 -5.88 -13.87
CA PHE A 191 3.67 -5.80 -15.01
C PHE A 191 2.87 -5.58 -16.29
N GLU A 192 3.12 -4.48 -16.99
CA GLU A 192 2.38 -4.10 -18.20
C GLU A 192 2.97 -4.70 -19.48
N SER A 193 4.24 -5.14 -19.44
CA SER A 193 4.99 -5.66 -20.59
C SER A 193 5.93 -6.78 -20.22
N GLY A 194 6.65 -7.33 -21.20
CA GLY A 194 7.72 -8.28 -21.05
C GLY A 194 7.30 -9.68 -20.61
N LYS A 195 8.26 -10.42 -20.08
CA LYS A 195 8.11 -11.82 -19.69
C LYS A 195 7.03 -12.05 -18.63
N TYR A 196 6.84 -11.07 -17.76
CA TYR A 196 5.93 -11.15 -16.61
C TYR A 196 4.64 -10.33 -16.81
N LYS A 197 4.32 -9.96 -18.05
CA LYS A 197 3.10 -9.20 -18.35
C LYS A 197 1.87 -9.85 -17.72
N GLY A 198 1.09 -9.05 -17.00
CA GLY A 198 -0.11 -9.48 -16.29
C GLY A 198 0.14 -9.89 -14.83
N ARG A 199 1.39 -10.22 -14.45
CA ARG A 199 1.72 -10.50 -13.05
C ARG A 199 1.40 -9.32 -12.16
N ILE A 200 0.65 -9.58 -11.09
CA ILE A 200 0.50 -8.64 -9.98
C ILE A 200 1.55 -9.00 -8.92
N PHE A 201 2.31 -8.01 -8.48
CA PHE A 201 3.34 -8.15 -7.45
C PHE A 201 3.05 -7.22 -6.28
N VAL A 202 3.16 -7.75 -5.07
CA VAL A 202 2.99 -7.02 -3.80
C VAL A 202 4.28 -7.16 -3.00
N ALA A 203 4.94 -6.03 -2.72
CA ALA A 203 6.05 -6.03 -1.77
C ALA A 203 5.51 -6.21 -0.35
N ALA A 204 6.27 -6.85 0.52
CA ALA A 204 5.90 -7.13 1.89
C ALA A 204 7.13 -7.29 2.78
N ASN A 205 6.92 -7.40 4.07
CA ASN A 205 7.95 -7.75 5.03
C ASN A 205 7.38 -8.69 6.10
N HIS A 206 8.28 -9.37 6.80
CA HIS A 206 7.94 -10.22 7.94
C HIS A 206 9.07 -10.18 8.98
N SER A 207 8.74 -10.53 10.22
CA SER A 207 9.76 -10.86 11.23
C SER A 207 9.84 -12.37 11.42
N GLU A 208 11.05 -12.89 11.72
CA GLU A 208 11.30 -14.32 11.94
C GLU A 208 11.69 -14.60 13.38
N GLY A 209 10.98 -15.55 14.02
CA GLY A 209 11.27 -16.02 15.36
C GLY A 209 11.22 -14.93 16.43
N ASN A 210 12.07 -15.04 17.46
CA ASN A 210 12.09 -14.08 18.56
C ASN A 210 12.63 -12.70 18.13
N PRO A 211 12.09 -11.61 18.70
CA PRO A 211 12.57 -10.26 18.45
C PRO A 211 14.08 -10.12 18.67
N LYS A 212 14.76 -9.48 17.73
CA LYS A 212 16.19 -9.17 17.81
C LYS A 212 16.43 -7.68 17.97
N PRO A 213 17.57 -7.26 18.54
CA PRO A 213 17.95 -5.85 18.61
C PRO A 213 17.96 -5.19 17.22
N GLN A 214 17.61 -3.89 17.17
CA GLN A 214 17.61 -3.09 15.95
C GLN A 214 16.75 -3.68 14.82
N PHE A 215 15.74 -4.48 15.19
CA PHE A 215 14.82 -5.13 14.26
C PHE A 215 15.50 -6.05 13.23
N THR A 216 16.67 -6.64 13.56
CA THR A 216 17.40 -7.53 12.65
C THR A 216 16.72 -8.89 12.43
N ASP A 217 15.57 -9.11 13.03
CA ASP A 217 14.63 -10.20 12.75
C ASP A 217 13.70 -9.91 11.56
N TYR A 218 13.71 -8.67 11.00
CA TYR A 218 12.89 -8.31 9.85
C TYR A 218 13.59 -8.57 8.53
N PHE A 219 12.79 -9.01 7.55
CA PHE A 219 13.20 -9.23 6.17
C PHE A 219 12.13 -8.79 5.19
N ALA A 220 12.52 -8.03 4.18
CA ALA A 220 11.66 -7.72 3.06
C ALA A 220 11.52 -8.92 2.12
N HIS A 221 10.35 -9.06 1.52
CA HIS A 221 10.03 -10.04 0.50
C HIS A 221 8.90 -9.50 -0.38
N GLY A 222 8.31 -10.33 -1.20
CA GLY A 222 7.09 -10.03 -1.91
C GLY A 222 6.32 -11.31 -2.22
N PHE A 223 5.15 -11.12 -2.77
CA PHE A 223 4.38 -12.21 -3.34
C PHE A 223 3.72 -11.76 -4.63
N TYR A 224 3.31 -12.71 -5.44
CA TYR A 224 2.74 -12.42 -6.75
C TYR A 224 1.67 -13.44 -7.15
N THR A 225 0.85 -13.03 -8.13
CA THR A 225 -0.09 -13.90 -8.83
C THR A 225 0.11 -13.74 -10.34
N ASP A 226 0.04 -14.87 -11.06
CA ASP A 226 0.10 -14.93 -12.53
C ASP A 226 -1.25 -15.32 -13.15
N ASP A 227 -2.24 -15.57 -12.32
CA ASP A 227 -3.54 -16.14 -12.69
C ASP A 227 -4.73 -15.32 -12.16
N HIS A 228 -4.50 -13.99 -12.08
CA HIS A 228 -5.52 -13.03 -11.67
C HIS A 228 -6.08 -13.28 -10.25
N GLY A 229 -5.19 -13.67 -9.32
CA GLY A 229 -5.54 -13.85 -7.91
C GLY A 229 -6.17 -15.19 -7.54
N LYS A 230 -6.10 -16.20 -8.42
CA LYS A 230 -6.53 -17.57 -8.09
C LYS A 230 -5.51 -18.27 -7.20
N THR A 231 -4.22 -18.07 -7.47
CA THR A 231 -3.12 -18.57 -6.63
C THR A 231 -2.07 -17.48 -6.40
N PHE A 232 -1.35 -17.58 -5.25
CA PHE A 232 -0.29 -16.66 -4.90
C PHE A 232 1.00 -17.41 -4.58
N HIS A 233 2.12 -16.80 -4.93
CA HIS A 233 3.46 -17.34 -4.77
C HIS A 233 4.37 -16.34 -4.04
N LEU A 234 5.15 -16.82 -3.07
CA LEU A 234 6.18 -16.01 -2.43
C LEU A 234 7.35 -15.73 -3.38
N SER A 235 7.88 -14.53 -3.35
CA SER A 235 9.20 -14.24 -3.90
C SER A 235 10.29 -14.72 -2.94
N GLN A 236 11.55 -14.63 -3.40
CA GLN A 236 12.68 -14.80 -2.48
C GLN A 236 12.68 -13.67 -1.43
N THR A 237 13.06 -14.03 -0.20
CA THR A 237 13.34 -13.07 0.86
C THR A 237 14.63 -12.29 0.52
N VAL A 238 14.60 -10.98 0.75
CA VAL A 238 15.79 -10.13 0.64
C VAL A 238 16.67 -10.42 1.86
N ASN A 239 17.81 -11.07 1.64
CA ASN A 239 18.71 -11.51 2.71
C ASN A 239 19.54 -10.34 3.28
N ILE A 240 18.85 -9.32 3.76
CA ILE A 240 19.41 -8.14 4.45
C ILE A 240 18.66 -8.00 5.77
N PRO A 241 19.26 -8.40 6.92
CA PRO A 241 18.64 -8.27 8.22
C PRO A 241 18.24 -6.82 8.53
N GLY A 242 17.03 -6.62 9.03
CA GLY A 242 16.47 -5.31 9.31
C GLY A 242 15.82 -4.63 8.09
N SER A 243 15.78 -5.29 6.92
CA SER A 243 14.97 -4.79 5.80
C SER A 243 13.48 -4.90 6.15
N ASN A 244 12.74 -3.82 5.94
CA ASN A 244 11.36 -3.68 6.39
C ASN A 244 10.48 -3.14 5.25
N GLU A 245 9.81 -2.03 5.46
CA GLU A 245 8.95 -1.42 4.46
C GLU A 245 9.70 -1.21 3.15
N SER A 246 9.14 -1.73 2.07
CA SER A 246 9.74 -1.71 0.75
C SER A 246 8.67 -1.49 -0.31
N THR A 247 9.06 -1.05 -1.47
CA THR A 247 8.16 -0.94 -2.63
C THR A 247 8.83 -1.57 -3.84
N ALA A 248 8.04 -1.86 -4.86
CA ALA A 248 8.52 -2.43 -6.11
C ALA A 248 8.10 -1.56 -7.29
N ALA A 249 8.96 -1.47 -8.28
CA ALA A 249 8.68 -0.84 -9.55
C ALA A 249 9.31 -1.66 -10.68
N PRO A 250 8.67 -1.81 -11.85
CA PRO A 250 9.26 -2.49 -12.98
C PRO A 250 10.40 -1.62 -13.56
N LEU A 251 11.47 -2.27 -14.02
CA LEU A 251 12.52 -1.61 -14.78
C LEU A 251 12.20 -1.68 -16.29
N ALA A 252 12.76 -0.75 -17.07
CA ALA A 252 12.51 -0.65 -18.51
C ALA A 252 12.99 -1.87 -19.32
N ASP A 253 13.83 -2.72 -18.74
CA ASP A 253 14.37 -3.95 -19.32
C ASP A 253 13.72 -5.23 -18.76
N ASP A 254 12.48 -5.12 -18.28
CA ASP A 254 11.65 -6.21 -17.76
C ASP A 254 12.24 -6.91 -16.50
N ARG A 255 13.09 -6.21 -15.73
CA ARG A 255 13.58 -6.65 -14.42
C ARG A 255 12.79 -6.07 -13.27
#